data_c98f0f440455e3bc4e5e15082eba502f
#
_entry.id   c98f0f440455e3bc4e5e15082eba502f
#
_cell.length_a   1.000
_cell.length_b   1.000
_cell.length_c   1.000
_cell.angle_alpha   90.00
_cell.angle_beta   90.00
_cell.angle_gamma   90.00
#
_symmetry.space_group_name_H-M   'P 1'
#
loop_
_entity.id
_entity.type
_entity.pdbx_description
1 polymer ?
#
loop_
_entity_poly.entity_id
_entity_poly.type
_entity_poly.pdbx_seq_one_letter_code
_entity_poly.pdbx_strand_id
1 'polypeptide(L)'
;VFSAALQSGAGAFYLFDRFNEEAIGRKHHLNAGGLLMEGARRMDEMGFFRAKIPSDSYVPSVTGAPGKRPPDELAGVYAQCDGKRSVADIGLALGMLEFEVTRAVFQLINAGLVQVNAPRPSGVLAIVASFNPALVLLHDACKAVGKEAELREGLSRFATGGGLYDPLFMGAGPLADGSFRPEAVLHNVAVLAGDDPDAWLVKLLYDYVGFGLFQAESLVSREIHAKLIAQVMEALRPVQPLIDAGAGVW
;
A
#
# COMPACT_ATOMS: atom_id res chain seq x y z
N VAL A 1 -12.19 -16.39 17.11
CA VAL A 1 -13.32 -16.89 16.28
C VAL A 1 -14.56 -16.02 16.51
N PHE A 2 -15.06 -15.87 17.74
CA PHE A 2 -16.30 -15.14 18.03
C PHE A 2 -16.23 -13.65 17.65
N SER A 3 -15.15 -12.95 17.98
CA SER A 3 -14.95 -11.55 17.61
C SER A 3 -14.89 -11.34 16.07
N ALA A 4 -14.29 -12.28 15.34
CA ALA A 4 -14.27 -12.24 13.88
C ALA A 4 -15.67 -12.46 13.27
N ALA A 5 -16.49 -13.32 13.89
CA ALA A 5 -17.89 -13.52 13.46
C ALA A 5 -18.74 -12.28 13.67
N LEU A 6 -18.52 -11.51 14.74
CA LEU A 6 -19.25 -10.25 15.00
C LEU A 6 -18.87 -9.13 14.02
N GLN A 7 -17.68 -9.16 13.46
CA GLN A 7 -17.19 -8.17 12.49
C GLN A 7 -17.53 -8.53 11.03
N SER A 8 -17.98 -9.76 10.79
CA SER A 8 -18.33 -10.23 9.45
C SER A 8 -19.64 -9.62 8.98
N GLY A 9 -19.61 -8.88 7.87
CA GLY A 9 -20.81 -8.34 7.22
C GLY A 9 -21.61 -9.38 6.42
N ALA A 10 -21.06 -10.58 6.22
CA ALA A 10 -21.70 -11.69 5.51
C ALA A 10 -21.19 -13.02 6.06
N GLY A 11 -22.07 -14.00 6.15
CA GLY A 11 -21.72 -15.33 6.62
C GLY A 11 -22.93 -16.26 6.61
N ALA A 12 -22.69 -17.53 6.85
CA ALA A 12 -23.73 -18.54 7.10
C ALA A 12 -23.53 -19.12 8.48
N PHE A 13 -24.62 -19.34 9.18
CA PHE A 13 -24.60 -20.07 10.44
C PHE A 13 -25.61 -21.22 10.39
N TYR A 14 -25.30 -22.29 11.10
CA TYR A 14 -26.15 -23.46 11.20
C TYR A 14 -26.46 -23.72 12.66
N LEU A 15 -27.74 -23.88 12.98
CA LEU A 15 -28.21 -24.31 14.30
C LEU A 15 -28.57 -25.79 14.23
N PHE A 16 -28.00 -26.57 15.10
CA PHE A 16 -28.31 -28.01 15.23
C PHE A 16 -29.09 -28.24 16.51
N ASP A 17 -30.26 -28.89 16.41
CA ASP A 17 -31.08 -29.24 17.57
C ASP A 17 -30.47 -30.37 18.40
N ARG A 18 -29.61 -31.15 17.76
CA ARG A 18 -28.89 -32.26 18.41
C ARG A 18 -27.44 -32.23 18.00
N PHE A 19 -26.54 -32.31 18.94
CA PHE A 19 -25.13 -32.47 18.69
C PHE A 19 -24.56 -33.63 19.51
N ASN A 20 -23.57 -34.33 18.98
CA ASN A 20 -22.86 -35.35 19.69
C ASN A 20 -21.80 -34.69 20.61
N GLU A 21 -22.05 -34.72 21.91
CA GLU A 21 -21.13 -34.17 22.92
C GLU A 21 -19.73 -34.79 22.88
N GLU A 22 -19.63 -36.07 22.50
CA GLU A 22 -18.37 -36.79 22.39
C GLU A 22 -17.49 -36.32 21.22
N ALA A 23 -18.12 -35.75 20.18
CA ALA A 23 -17.41 -35.21 19.04
C ALA A 23 -16.77 -33.82 19.30
N ILE A 24 -17.09 -33.19 20.45
CA ILE A 24 -16.56 -31.86 20.82
C ILE A 24 -15.37 -32.07 21.76
N GLY A 25 -14.15 -31.95 21.23
CA GLY A 25 -12.91 -32.20 21.97
C GLY A 25 -12.63 -31.24 23.14
N ARG A 26 -13.29 -30.06 23.21
CA ARG A 26 -13.21 -29.14 24.35
C ARG A 26 -14.54 -28.44 24.58
N LYS A 27 -15.08 -28.54 25.79
CA LYS A 27 -16.26 -27.81 26.24
C LYS A 27 -15.81 -26.51 26.91
N HIS A 28 -16.28 -25.38 26.39
CA HIS A 28 -16.08 -24.09 27.02
C HIS A 28 -17.44 -23.59 27.52
N HIS A 29 -17.58 -23.50 28.85
CA HIS A 29 -18.73 -22.80 29.45
C HIS A 29 -18.52 -21.30 29.39
N LEU A 30 -18.92 -20.68 28.29
CA LEU A 30 -18.79 -19.25 28.08
C LEU A 30 -20.14 -18.57 28.36
N ASN A 31 -20.12 -17.51 29.14
CA ASN A 31 -21.28 -16.66 29.31
C ASN A 31 -21.55 -15.87 28.03
N ALA A 32 -22.62 -16.16 27.32
CA ALA A 32 -22.98 -15.50 26.06
C ALA A 32 -23.11 -13.98 26.21
N GLY A 33 -23.69 -13.50 27.32
CA GLY A 33 -23.78 -12.06 27.60
C GLY A 33 -22.41 -11.41 27.76
N GLY A 34 -21.49 -12.05 28.48
CA GLY A 34 -20.11 -11.57 28.62
C GLY A 34 -19.34 -11.54 27.30
N LEU A 35 -19.54 -12.56 26.44
CA LEU A 35 -18.94 -12.59 25.12
C LEU A 35 -19.48 -11.46 24.20
N LEU A 36 -20.79 -11.22 24.22
CA LEU A 36 -21.41 -10.15 23.44
C LEU A 36 -20.92 -8.77 23.89
N MET A 37 -20.88 -8.53 25.21
CA MET A 37 -20.37 -7.27 25.76
C MET A 37 -18.89 -7.06 25.44
N GLU A 38 -18.06 -8.09 25.58
CA GLU A 38 -16.64 -8.01 25.20
C GLU A 38 -16.46 -7.79 23.70
N GLY A 39 -17.29 -8.44 22.87
CA GLY A 39 -17.29 -8.22 21.41
C GLY A 39 -17.66 -6.79 21.05
N ALA A 40 -18.74 -6.25 21.62
CA ALA A 40 -19.16 -4.87 21.41
C ALA A 40 -18.07 -3.87 21.86
N ARG A 41 -17.50 -4.07 23.04
CA ARG A 41 -16.38 -3.24 23.53
C ARG A 41 -15.20 -3.24 22.57
N ARG A 42 -14.80 -4.41 22.07
CA ARG A 42 -13.69 -4.51 21.09
C ARG A 42 -14.00 -3.84 19.75
N MET A 43 -15.26 -3.91 19.31
CA MET A 43 -15.68 -3.21 18.09
C MET A 43 -15.60 -1.69 18.26
N ASP A 44 -16.08 -1.17 19.38
CA ASP A 44 -16.04 0.27 19.68
C ASP A 44 -14.59 0.76 19.80
N GLU A 45 -13.74 0.03 20.54
CA GLU A 45 -12.31 0.35 20.66
C GLU A 45 -11.59 0.27 19.31
N MET A 46 -11.90 -0.74 18.48
CA MET A 46 -11.31 -0.86 17.16
C MET A 46 -11.68 0.33 16.27
N GLY A 47 -12.93 0.78 16.30
CA GLY A 47 -13.36 2.01 15.61
C GLY A 47 -12.52 3.22 16.01
N PHE A 48 -12.19 3.34 17.30
CA PHE A 48 -11.33 4.40 17.80
C PHE A 48 -9.87 4.25 17.36
N PHE A 49 -9.35 3.02 17.33
CA PHE A 49 -7.98 2.76 16.83
C PHE A 49 -7.85 3.06 15.34
N ARG A 50 -8.88 2.78 14.55
CA ARG A 50 -8.90 3.00 13.09
C ARG A 50 -8.79 4.49 12.70
N ALA A 51 -9.08 5.40 13.60
CA ALA A 51 -8.83 6.83 13.39
C ALA A 51 -7.33 7.16 13.22
N LYS A 52 -6.43 6.37 13.84
CA LYS A 52 -4.97 6.55 13.72
C LYS A 52 -4.28 5.45 12.92
N ILE A 53 -4.87 4.26 12.87
CA ILE A 53 -4.37 3.08 12.15
C ILE A 53 -5.50 2.62 11.21
N PRO A 54 -5.66 3.23 10.03
CA PRO A 54 -6.83 2.98 9.15
C PRO A 54 -7.02 1.52 8.74
N SER A 55 -5.93 0.76 8.60
CA SER A 55 -5.96 -0.69 8.34
C SER A 55 -4.75 -1.38 8.97
N ASP A 56 -4.81 -2.70 9.05
CA ASP A 56 -3.71 -3.56 9.52
C ASP A 56 -2.53 -3.65 8.53
N SER A 57 -2.72 -3.18 7.29
CA SER A 57 -1.66 -3.03 6.29
C SER A 57 -0.75 -1.81 6.53
N TYR A 58 -1.14 -0.89 7.43
CA TYR A 58 -0.30 0.26 7.79
C TYR A 58 0.99 -0.18 8.48
N VAL A 59 2.07 0.56 8.20
CA VAL A 59 3.44 0.21 8.61
C VAL A 59 3.90 1.11 9.74
N PRO A 60 4.04 0.60 10.97
CA PRO A 60 4.56 1.35 12.10
C PRO A 60 6.08 1.52 12.02
N SER A 61 6.56 2.72 12.35
CA SER A 61 7.97 3.05 12.44
C SER A 61 8.28 3.83 13.71
N VAL A 62 9.46 3.59 14.28
CA VAL A 62 9.93 4.27 15.49
C VAL A 62 10.19 5.75 15.18
N THR A 63 9.73 6.66 16.05
CA THR A 63 9.91 8.11 15.87
C THR A 63 11.30 8.61 16.27
N GLY A 64 12.12 7.77 16.92
CA GLY A 64 13.46 8.15 17.38
C GLY A 64 13.47 9.18 18.51
N ALA A 65 12.37 9.34 19.27
CA ALA A 65 12.27 10.30 20.37
C ALA A 65 13.34 10.02 21.46
N PRO A 66 14.32 10.93 21.69
CA PRO A 66 15.41 10.68 22.61
C PRO A 66 14.93 10.45 24.05
N GLY A 67 15.44 9.41 24.71
CA GLY A 67 15.21 9.15 26.14
C GLY A 67 13.87 8.50 26.48
N LYS A 68 12.98 8.26 25.50
CA LYS A 68 11.72 7.53 25.72
C LYS A 68 11.92 6.03 25.47
N ARG A 69 11.51 5.21 26.43
CA ARG A 69 11.47 3.75 26.29
C ARG A 69 10.01 3.27 26.28
N PRO A 70 9.71 2.23 25.53
CA PRO A 70 8.38 1.61 25.59
C PRO A 70 8.18 0.94 26.95
N PRO A 71 6.95 0.87 27.46
CA PRO A 71 6.61 -0.03 28.56
C PRO A 71 7.04 -1.46 28.26
N ASP A 72 7.42 -2.24 29.27
CA ASP A 72 7.89 -3.62 29.10
C ASP A 72 6.88 -4.50 28.35
N GLU A 73 5.60 -4.29 28.60
CA GLU A 73 4.49 -4.99 27.93
C GLU A 73 4.43 -4.73 26.42
N LEU A 74 4.91 -3.57 25.97
CA LEU A 74 4.89 -3.15 24.59
C LEU A 74 6.26 -3.31 23.88
N ALA A 75 7.29 -3.70 24.62
CA ALA A 75 8.66 -3.77 24.12
C ALA A 75 8.78 -4.74 22.92
N GLY A 76 8.07 -5.87 22.96
CA GLY A 76 8.04 -6.84 21.86
C GLY A 76 7.47 -6.25 20.58
N VAL A 77 6.33 -5.54 20.66
CA VAL A 77 5.71 -4.88 19.51
C VAL A 77 6.58 -3.71 19.03
N TYR A 78 7.11 -2.92 19.94
CA TYR A 78 7.98 -1.79 19.62
C TYR A 78 9.23 -2.21 18.83
N ALA A 79 9.86 -3.33 19.21
CA ALA A 79 11.02 -3.88 18.52
C ALA A 79 10.72 -4.33 17.08
N GLN A 80 9.45 -4.58 16.76
CA GLN A 80 9.01 -4.96 15.40
C GLN A 80 8.61 -3.75 14.53
N CYS A 81 8.50 -2.54 15.11
CA CYS A 81 8.12 -1.31 14.40
C CYS A 81 9.30 -0.74 13.59
N ASP A 82 9.79 -1.47 12.60
CA ASP A 82 10.99 -1.19 11.80
C ASP A 82 10.73 -0.30 10.57
N GLY A 83 9.47 0.10 10.35
CA GLY A 83 9.06 0.86 9.17
C GLY A 83 8.95 0.01 7.88
N LYS A 84 8.99 -1.32 8.01
CA LYS A 84 8.87 -2.27 6.89
C LYS A 84 7.68 -3.21 7.06
N ARG A 85 7.48 -3.72 8.27
CA ARG A 85 6.40 -4.65 8.61
C ARG A 85 5.11 -3.90 8.84
N SER A 86 4.02 -4.45 8.31
CA SER A 86 2.66 -3.98 8.60
C SER A 86 2.23 -4.39 10.03
N VAL A 87 1.17 -3.78 10.52
CA VAL A 87 0.54 -4.20 11.79
C VAL A 87 0.15 -5.69 11.74
N ALA A 88 -0.37 -6.16 10.59
CA ALA A 88 -0.69 -7.57 10.38
C ALA A 88 0.54 -8.47 10.48
N ASP A 89 1.67 -8.10 9.83
CA ASP A 89 2.91 -8.87 9.88
C ASP A 89 3.47 -8.96 11.31
N ILE A 90 3.39 -7.86 12.07
CA ILE A 90 3.81 -7.82 13.47
C ILE A 90 2.94 -8.75 14.31
N GLY A 91 1.62 -8.70 14.11
CA GLY A 91 0.68 -9.60 14.77
C GLY A 91 1.01 -11.08 14.50
N LEU A 92 1.25 -11.41 13.23
CA LEU A 92 1.63 -12.76 12.83
C LEU A 92 2.96 -13.21 13.47
N ALA A 93 3.97 -12.35 13.42
CA ALA A 93 5.31 -12.64 13.98
C ALA A 93 5.30 -12.87 15.50
N LEU A 94 4.40 -12.18 16.23
CA LEU A 94 4.27 -12.28 17.69
C LEU A 94 3.15 -13.22 18.15
N GLY A 95 2.40 -13.85 17.22
CA GLY A 95 1.25 -14.66 17.54
C GLY A 95 0.09 -13.90 18.19
N MET A 96 -0.01 -12.60 17.95
CA MET A 96 -1.05 -11.71 18.47
C MET A 96 -2.24 -11.62 17.52
N LEU A 97 -3.44 -11.50 18.08
CA LEU A 97 -4.64 -11.23 17.29
C LEU A 97 -4.65 -9.77 16.82
N GLU A 98 -5.37 -9.49 15.72
CA GLU A 98 -5.49 -8.17 15.13
C GLU A 98 -5.81 -7.07 16.15
N PHE A 99 -6.80 -7.30 17.01
CA PHE A 99 -7.17 -6.35 18.06
C PHE A 99 -6.02 -6.05 19.03
N GLU A 100 -5.29 -7.07 19.44
CA GLU A 100 -4.22 -6.95 20.44
C GLU A 100 -3.03 -6.17 19.87
N VAL A 101 -2.58 -6.51 18.67
CA VAL A 101 -1.46 -5.81 18.01
C VAL A 101 -1.85 -4.38 17.65
N THR A 102 -3.06 -4.14 17.13
CA THR A 102 -3.55 -2.80 16.81
C THR A 102 -3.63 -1.92 18.05
N ARG A 103 -4.13 -2.47 19.18
CA ARG A 103 -4.16 -1.78 20.47
C ARG A 103 -2.75 -1.42 20.97
N ALA A 104 -1.81 -2.35 20.87
CA ALA A 104 -0.42 -2.13 21.28
C ALA A 104 0.25 -1.03 20.44
N VAL A 105 0.10 -1.07 19.11
CA VAL A 105 0.61 -0.03 18.22
C VAL A 105 -0.05 1.32 18.51
N PHE A 106 -1.37 1.35 18.76
CA PHE A 106 -2.09 2.57 19.12
C PHE A 106 -1.57 3.19 20.42
N GLN A 107 -1.25 2.36 21.43
CA GLN A 107 -0.64 2.84 22.68
C GLN A 107 0.75 3.44 22.44
N LEU A 108 1.57 2.81 21.59
CA LEU A 108 2.88 3.33 21.20
C LEU A 108 2.78 4.67 20.45
N ILE A 109 1.77 4.84 19.59
CA ILE A 109 1.49 6.11 18.89
C ILE A 109 1.12 7.19 19.90
N ASN A 110 0.24 6.90 20.86
CA ASN A 110 -0.16 7.86 21.89
C ASN A 110 1.01 8.26 22.82
N ALA A 111 1.94 7.35 23.06
CA ALA A 111 3.18 7.63 23.78
C ALA A 111 4.18 8.47 22.96
N GLY A 112 3.94 8.68 21.67
CA GLY A 112 4.84 9.37 20.75
C GLY A 112 6.11 8.58 20.43
N LEU A 113 6.07 7.25 20.56
CA LEU A 113 7.19 6.35 20.30
C LEU A 113 7.19 5.80 18.88
N VAL A 114 6.00 5.71 18.27
CA VAL A 114 5.77 5.14 16.95
C VAL A 114 4.86 6.07 16.16
N GLN A 115 5.11 6.16 14.88
CA GLN A 115 4.20 6.70 13.87
C GLN A 115 3.80 5.60 12.89
N VAL A 116 2.64 5.73 12.24
CA VAL A 116 2.21 4.79 11.20
C VAL A 116 2.20 5.46 9.85
N ASN A 117 2.69 4.73 8.86
CA ASN A 117 2.74 5.16 7.47
C ASN A 117 1.76 4.31 6.66
N ALA A 118 1.23 4.87 5.58
CA ALA A 118 0.43 4.10 4.63
C ALA A 118 1.22 2.88 4.11
N PRO A 119 0.54 1.78 3.79
CA PRO A 119 1.19 0.61 3.23
C PRO A 119 1.94 0.99 1.96
N ARG A 120 3.16 0.46 1.81
CA ARG A 120 3.91 0.61 0.57
C ARG A 120 3.28 -0.30 -0.48
N PRO A 121 3.06 0.18 -1.70
CA PRO A 121 2.70 -0.71 -2.78
C PRO A 121 3.77 -1.80 -2.91
N SER A 122 3.35 -3.06 -2.96
CA SER A 122 4.25 -4.19 -3.19
C SER A 122 3.68 -5.08 -4.30
N GLY A 123 4.59 -5.62 -5.10
CA GLY A 123 4.22 -6.38 -6.28
C GLY A 123 3.81 -5.51 -7.47
N VAL A 124 4.05 -6.05 -8.65
CA VAL A 124 3.89 -5.36 -9.94
C VAL A 124 2.52 -4.69 -10.11
N LEU A 125 1.43 -5.39 -9.73
CA LEU A 125 0.07 -4.86 -9.90
C LEU A 125 -0.14 -3.57 -9.09
N ALA A 126 0.26 -3.56 -7.82
CA ALA A 126 0.10 -2.42 -6.94
C ALA A 126 1.01 -1.25 -7.35
N ILE A 127 2.23 -1.54 -7.79
CA ILE A 127 3.18 -0.55 -8.28
C ILE A 127 2.60 0.15 -9.51
N VAL A 128 2.18 -0.60 -10.55
CA VAL A 128 1.60 -0.02 -11.77
C VAL A 128 0.35 0.79 -11.47
N ALA A 129 -0.55 0.27 -10.63
CA ALA A 129 -1.75 0.99 -10.20
C ALA A 129 -1.42 2.31 -9.50
N SER A 130 -0.30 2.38 -8.76
CA SER A 130 0.14 3.60 -8.08
C SER A 130 0.80 4.62 -9.01
N PHE A 131 1.39 4.20 -10.14
CA PHE A 131 1.94 5.11 -11.15
C PHE A 131 0.89 5.62 -12.14
N ASN A 132 -0.17 4.85 -12.41
CA ASN A 132 -1.19 5.22 -13.38
C ASN A 132 -1.82 6.61 -13.16
N PRO A 133 -2.16 7.05 -11.94
CA PRO A 133 -2.68 8.41 -11.73
C PRO A 133 -1.73 9.51 -12.21
N ALA A 134 -0.42 9.35 -12.00
CA ALA A 134 0.59 10.31 -12.46
C ALA A 134 0.67 10.38 -13.99
N LEU A 135 0.57 9.22 -14.65
CA LEU A 135 0.57 9.12 -16.11
C LEU A 135 -0.70 9.74 -16.72
N VAL A 136 -1.86 9.50 -16.12
CA VAL A 136 -3.13 10.12 -16.56
C VAL A 136 -3.06 11.64 -16.41
N LEU A 137 -2.58 12.16 -15.28
CA LEU A 137 -2.40 13.61 -15.09
C LEU A 137 -1.51 14.25 -16.16
N LEU A 138 -0.42 13.57 -16.52
CA LEU A 138 0.50 14.01 -17.56
C LEU A 138 -0.18 14.10 -18.93
N HIS A 139 -0.93 13.06 -19.30
CA HIS A 139 -1.66 13.02 -20.57
C HIS A 139 -2.81 14.03 -20.61
N ASP A 140 -3.59 14.15 -19.54
CA ASP A 140 -4.70 15.09 -19.46
C ASP A 140 -4.23 16.55 -19.55
N ALA A 141 -3.09 16.89 -18.91
CA ALA A 141 -2.54 18.24 -19.01
C ALA A 141 -2.15 18.61 -20.44
N CYS A 142 -1.51 17.71 -21.18
CA CYS A 142 -1.15 17.92 -22.58
C CYS A 142 -2.37 17.89 -23.51
N LYS A 143 -3.34 17.01 -23.24
CA LYS A 143 -4.60 16.93 -23.97
C LYS A 143 -5.44 18.21 -23.85
N ALA A 144 -5.48 18.83 -22.68
CA ALA A 144 -6.21 20.07 -22.43
C ALA A 144 -5.72 21.24 -23.32
N VAL A 145 -4.47 21.18 -23.78
CA VAL A 145 -3.86 22.19 -24.69
C VAL A 145 -3.69 21.67 -26.12
N GLY A 146 -4.26 20.50 -26.46
CA GLY A 146 -4.19 19.91 -27.79
C GLY A 146 -2.81 19.35 -28.16
N LYS A 147 -1.96 19.02 -27.18
CA LYS A 147 -0.59 18.53 -27.33
C LYS A 147 -0.37 17.08 -26.97
N GLU A 148 -1.45 16.31 -26.90
CA GLU A 148 -1.40 14.88 -26.54
C GLU A 148 -0.56 14.06 -27.53
N ALA A 149 -0.69 14.34 -28.84
CA ALA A 149 0.01 13.59 -29.87
C ALA A 149 1.54 13.78 -29.78
N GLU A 150 1.99 15.00 -29.53
CA GLU A 150 3.41 15.31 -29.36
C GLU A 150 4.00 14.66 -28.12
N LEU A 151 3.25 14.65 -27.01
CA LEU A 151 3.65 13.92 -25.80
C LEU A 151 3.80 12.41 -26.07
N ARG A 152 2.81 11.80 -26.71
CA ARG A 152 2.83 10.37 -27.05
C ARG A 152 4.00 10.02 -27.96
N GLU A 153 4.27 10.84 -28.96
CA GLU A 153 5.41 10.63 -29.85
C GLU A 153 6.75 10.73 -29.10
N GLY A 154 6.90 11.70 -28.19
CA GLY A 154 8.08 11.85 -27.35
C GLY A 154 8.29 10.65 -26.44
N LEU A 155 7.24 10.21 -25.73
CA LEU A 155 7.28 9.04 -24.87
C LEU A 155 7.54 7.73 -25.63
N SER A 156 6.96 7.58 -26.83
CA SER A 156 7.23 6.43 -27.71
C SER A 156 8.71 6.38 -28.12
N ARG A 157 9.28 7.51 -28.54
CA ARG A 157 10.71 7.56 -28.88
C ARG A 157 11.63 7.24 -27.70
N PHE A 158 11.28 7.70 -26.50
CA PHE A 158 12.00 7.34 -25.29
C PHE A 158 11.91 5.83 -25.02
N ALA A 159 10.73 5.26 -25.12
CA ALA A 159 10.50 3.83 -24.88
C ALA A 159 11.27 2.94 -25.87
N THR A 160 11.25 3.27 -27.18
CA THR A 160 11.94 2.49 -28.21
C THR A 160 13.46 2.67 -28.21
N GLY A 161 13.96 3.82 -27.71
CA GLY A 161 15.40 4.14 -27.74
C GLY A 161 16.26 3.29 -26.80
N GLY A 162 15.70 2.73 -25.72
CA GLY A 162 16.44 2.01 -24.69
C GLY A 162 16.33 0.47 -24.73
N GLY A 163 15.42 -0.08 -25.55
CA GLY A 163 15.21 -1.52 -25.69
C GLY A 163 14.57 -2.25 -24.50
N LEU A 164 14.36 -1.56 -23.36
CA LEU A 164 13.79 -2.12 -22.14
C LEU A 164 12.28 -1.90 -22.04
N TYR A 165 11.80 -0.75 -22.50
CA TYR A 165 10.40 -0.36 -22.35
C TYR A 165 9.49 -1.05 -23.35
N ASP A 166 9.94 -1.31 -24.57
CA ASP A 166 9.15 -1.98 -25.59
C ASP A 166 8.64 -3.36 -25.12
N PRO A 167 9.52 -4.27 -24.65
CA PRO A 167 9.04 -5.54 -24.13
C PRO A 167 8.25 -5.38 -22.82
N LEU A 168 8.58 -4.39 -21.96
CA LEU A 168 7.85 -4.13 -20.73
C LEU A 168 6.41 -3.68 -21.01
N PHE A 169 6.21 -2.83 -22.02
CA PHE A 169 4.93 -2.23 -22.33
C PHE A 169 4.14 -2.98 -23.40
N MET A 170 4.70 -4.07 -23.94
CA MET A 170 4.04 -4.88 -24.96
C MET A 170 2.65 -5.34 -24.51
N GLY A 171 1.61 -4.91 -25.24
CA GLY A 171 0.21 -5.21 -24.91
C GLY A 171 -0.31 -4.55 -23.62
N ALA A 172 0.53 -3.88 -22.84
CA ALA A 172 0.18 -3.25 -21.59
C ALA A 172 -0.27 -1.79 -21.73
N GLY A 173 0.28 -1.06 -22.70
CA GLY A 173 -0.02 0.35 -22.91
C GLY A 173 1.12 1.10 -23.59
N PRO A 174 1.14 2.44 -23.52
CA PRO A 174 0.15 3.30 -22.85
C PRO A 174 -1.24 3.24 -23.50
N LEU A 175 -2.29 3.25 -22.69
CA LEU A 175 -3.69 3.32 -23.12
C LEU A 175 -4.03 4.75 -23.62
N ALA A 176 -5.30 4.98 -24.00
CA ALA A 176 -5.75 6.28 -24.50
C ALA A 176 -5.57 7.42 -23.48
N ASP A 177 -5.63 7.13 -22.19
CA ASP A 177 -5.41 8.07 -21.09
C ASP A 177 -3.97 8.08 -20.56
N GLY A 178 -3.07 7.32 -21.18
CA GLY A 178 -1.66 7.21 -20.78
C GLY A 178 -1.37 6.15 -19.72
N SER A 179 -2.39 5.53 -19.13
CA SER A 179 -2.22 4.47 -18.14
C SER A 179 -1.74 3.15 -18.73
N PHE A 180 -1.30 2.22 -17.88
CA PHE A 180 -0.92 0.86 -18.24
C PHE A 180 -1.87 -0.16 -17.62
N ARG A 181 -2.05 -1.32 -18.27
CA ARG A 181 -2.76 -2.48 -17.72
C ARG A 181 -1.85 -3.24 -16.75
N PRO A 182 -2.14 -3.27 -15.44
CA PRO A 182 -1.25 -3.90 -14.46
C PRO A 182 -0.98 -5.37 -14.74
N GLU A 183 -1.99 -6.13 -15.18
CA GLU A 183 -1.88 -7.57 -15.43
C GLU A 183 -0.95 -7.88 -16.62
N ALA A 184 -0.98 -7.04 -17.64
CA ALA A 184 -0.10 -7.20 -18.80
C ALA A 184 1.35 -6.85 -18.43
N VAL A 185 1.56 -5.79 -17.64
CA VAL A 185 2.89 -5.45 -17.10
C VAL A 185 3.41 -6.58 -16.21
N LEU A 186 2.58 -7.16 -15.35
CA LEU A 186 2.97 -8.30 -14.50
C LEU A 186 3.51 -9.47 -15.34
N HIS A 187 2.83 -9.81 -16.44
CA HIS A 187 3.28 -10.87 -17.32
C HIS A 187 4.65 -10.53 -17.95
N ASN A 188 4.83 -9.31 -18.40
CA ASN A 188 6.06 -8.88 -19.06
C ASN A 188 7.23 -8.80 -18.05
N VAL A 189 7.00 -8.29 -16.85
CA VAL A 189 8.02 -8.21 -15.77
C VAL A 189 8.53 -9.59 -15.38
N ALA A 190 7.65 -10.59 -15.31
CA ALA A 190 8.03 -11.96 -14.96
C ALA A 190 9.08 -12.57 -15.93
N VAL A 191 9.15 -12.05 -17.15
CA VAL A 191 10.11 -12.51 -18.17
C VAL A 191 11.40 -11.66 -18.17
N LEU A 192 11.32 -10.39 -17.79
CA LEU A 192 12.37 -9.39 -17.98
C LEU A 192 13.17 -9.06 -16.72
N ALA A 193 12.52 -9.12 -15.56
CA ALA A 193 13.13 -8.69 -14.31
C ALA A 193 14.04 -9.77 -13.70
N GLY A 194 15.12 -9.31 -13.05
CA GLY A 194 16.02 -10.15 -12.27
C GLY A 194 15.51 -10.40 -10.83
N ASP A 195 16.43 -10.35 -9.86
CA ASP A 195 16.18 -10.75 -8.47
C ASP A 195 15.22 -9.82 -7.71
N ASP A 196 15.10 -8.55 -8.10
CA ASP A 196 14.18 -7.57 -7.48
C ASP A 196 13.29 -6.90 -8.55
N PRO A 197 12.19 -7.57 -8.93
CA PRO A 197 11.28 -7.05 -9.96
C PRO A 197 10.57 -5.75 -9.54
N ASP A 198 10.31 -5.57 -8.25
CA ASP A 198 9.61 -4.39 -7.74
C ASP A 198 10.49 -3.14 -7.85
N ALA A 199 11.73 -3.20 -7.37
CA ALA A 199 12.68 -2.08 -7.47
C ALA A 199 13.00 -1.73 -8.92
N TRP A 200 13.20 -2.74 -9.77
CA TRP A 200 13.43 -2.57 -11.20
C TRP A 200 12.27 -1.86 -11.89
N LEU A 201 11.03 -2.30 -11.63
CA LEU A 201 9.84 -1.71 -12.22
C LEU A 201 9.60 -0.27 -11.73
N VAL A 202 9.74 -0.02 -10.42
CA VAL A 202 9.63 1.32 -9.84
C VAL A 202 10.57 2.31 -10.52
N LYS A 203 11.85 1.90 -10.71
CA LYS A 203 12.84 2.72 -11.40
C LYS A 203 12.41 3.06 -12.82
N LEU A 204 12.03 2.05 -13.61
CA LEU A 204 11.63 2.28 -15.01
C LEU A 204 10.38 3.17 -15.13
N LEU A 205 9.36 2.96 -14.31
CA LEU A 205 8.16 3.79 -14.34
C LEU A 205 8.44 5.21 -13.85
N TYR A 206 9.32 5.38 -12.87
CA TYR A 206 9.72 6.71 -12.40
C TYR A 206 10.50 7.48 -13.47
N ASP A 207 11.45 6.84 -14.17
CA ASP A 207 12.20 7.41 -15.27
C ASP A 207 11.25 7.79 -16.45
N TYR A 208 10.26 6.93 -16.72
CA TYR A 208 9.26 7.19 -17.76
C TYR A 208 8.37 8.39 -17.44
N VAL A 209 7.89 8.54 -16.20
CA VAL A 209 7.13 9.71 -15.74
C VAL A 209 8.01 10.95 -15.76
N GLY A 210 9.26 10.86 -15.29
CA GLY A 210 10.22 11.97 -15.31
C GLY A 210 10.48 12.50 -16.72
N PHE A 211 10.69 11.58 -17.68
CA PHE A 211 10.84 11.96 -19.09
C PHE A 211 9.56 12.60 -19.63
N GLY A 212 8.38 12.09 -19.25
CA GLY A 212 7.11 12.69 -19.64
C GLY A 212 6.94 14.13 -19.13
N LEU A 213 7.32 14.40 -17.88
CA LEU A 213 7.34 15.76 -17.32
C LEU A 213 8.32 16.68 -18.07
N PHE A 214 9.50 16.16 -18.40
CA PHE A 214 10.48 16.90 -19.21
C PHE A 214 9.91 17.26 -20.60
N GLN A 215 9.25 16.32 -21.27
CA GLN A 215 8.60 16.61 -22.56
C GLN A 215 7.46 17.63 -22.39
N ALA A 216 6.66 17.53 -21.35
CA ALA A 216 5.55 18.44 -21.08
C ALA A 216 6.02 19.89 -20.88
N GLU A 217 7.23 20.13 -20.38
CA GLU A 217 7.79 21.48 -20.21
C GLU A 217 7.75 22.31 -21.50
N SER A 218 8.01 21.67 -22.63
CA SER A 218 7.98 22.33 -23.95
C SER A 218 6.58 22.42 -24.58
N LEU A 219 5.61 21.63 -24.06
CA LEU A 219 4.29 21.48 -24.66
C LEU A 219 3.21 22.31 -23.98
N VAL A 220 3.38 22.64 -22.69
CA VAL A 220 2.39 23.42 -21.92
C VAL A 220 2.98 24.72 -21.41
N SER A 221 2.14 25.63 -20.90
CA SER A 221 2.65 26.88 -20.30
C SER A 221 3.41 26.58 -18.99
N ARG A 222 4.33 27.48 -18.63
CA ARG A 222 5.12 27.34 -17.37
C ARG A 222 4.24 27.19 -16.12
N GLU A 223 3.10 27.86 -16.07
CA GLU A 223 2.15 27.78 -14.98
C GLU A 223 1.50 26.38 -14.90
N ILE A 224 1.04 25.86 -16.04
CA ILE A 224 0.45 24.51 -16.14
C ILE A 224 1.50 23.47 -15.78
N HIS A 225 2.74 23.61 -16.26
CA HIS A 225 3.83 22.69 -15.97
C HIS A 225 4.17 22.64 -14.47
N ALA A 226 4.29 23.80 -13.80
CA ALA A 226 4.54 23.86 -12.37
C ALA A 226 3.43 23.18 -11.54
N LYS A 227 2.16 23.39 -11.92
CA LYS A 227 1.02 22.72 -11.31
C LYS A 227 1.03 21.22 -11.57
N LEU A 228 1.36 20.80 -12.78
CA LEU A 228 1.45 19.40 -13.18
C LEU A 228 2.51 18.67 -12.36
N ILE A 229 3.70 19.24 -12.17
CA ILE A 229 4.75 18.65 -11.32
C ILE A 229 4.21 18.41 -9.91
N ALA A 230 3.57 19.40 -9.30
CA ALA A 230 3.03 19.27 -7.95
C ALA A 230 1.97 18.15 -7.85
N GLN A 231 1.08 18.04 -8.83
CA GLN A 231 0.05 17.01 -8.88
C GLN A 231 0.64 15.61 -9.10
N VAL A 232 1.62 15.49 -10.00
CA VAL A 232 2.31 14.21 -10.25
C VAL A 232 3.09 13.76 -9.02
N MET A 233 3.81 14.65 -8.33
CA MET A 233 4.52 14.31 -7.11
C MET A 233 3.56 13.86 -5.99
N GLU A 234 2.41 14.50 -5.84
CA GLU A 234 1.38 14.05 -4.88
C GLU A 234 0.80 12.68 -5.27
N ALA A 235 0.54 12.44 -6.56
CA ALA A 235 0.08 11.14 -7.04
C ALA A 235 1.11 10.01 -6.80
N LEU A 236 2.41 10.32 -6.88
CA LEU A 236 3.50 9.36 -6.61
C LEU A 236 3.83 9.18 -5.13
N ARG A 237 3.21 9.95 -4.24
CA ARG A 237 3.47 9.87 -2.81
C ARG A 237 3.40 8.45 -2.21
N PRO A 238 2.46 7.55 -2.61
CA PRO A 238 2.43 6.18 -2.11
C PRO A 238 3.66 5.35 -2.47
N VAL A 239 4.31 5.63 -3.60
CA VAL A 239 5.52 4.92 -4.08
C VAL A 239 6.82 5.63 -3.72
N GLN A 240 6.77 6.85 -3.18
CA GLN A 240 7.96 7.64 -2.83
C GLN A 240 8.98 6.85 -1.98
N PRO A 241 8.59 6.09 -0.95
CA PRO A 241 9.55 5.30 -0.17
C PRO A 241 10.25 4.19 -0.97
N LEU A 242 9.64 3.71 -2.07
CA LEU A 242 10.28 2.74 -2.98
C LEU A 242 11.25 3.44 -3.93
N ILE A 243 10.88 4.63 -4.40
CA ILE A 243 11.74 5.49 -5.25
C ILE A 243 13.00 5.86 -4.46
N ASP A 244 12.86 6.34 -3.22
CA ASP A 244 13.97 6.75 -2.36
C ASP A 244 14.90 5.57 -2.02
N ALA A 245 14.34 4.37 -1.80
CA ALA A 245 15.12 3.16 -1.55
C ALA A 245 15.93 2.74 -2.78
N GLY A 246 15.39 2.92 -3.99
CA GLY A 246 16.08 2.65 -5.25
C GLY A 246 17.16 3.67 -5.61
N ALA A 247 17.01 4.92 -5.18
CA ALA A 247 17.99 5.99 -5.44
C ALA A 247 19.31 5.82 -4.69
N GLY A 248 19.38 4.96 -3.66
CA GLY A 248 20.58 4.68 -2.87
C GLY A 248 21.48 3.55 -3.39
N VAL A 249 21.15 2.94 -4.52
CA VAL A 249 21.81 1.73 -5.05
C VAL A 249 22.71 2.01 -6.27
N TRP A 250 22.95 3.30 -6.60
CA TRP A 250 23.82 3.70 -7.75
C TRP A 250 24.87 4.72 -7.37
#